data_4d9058840a5682033ea08093c9dc00c5
#
_entry.id   4d9058840a5682033ea08093c9dc00c5
#
_cell.length_a   1.000
_cell.length_b   1.000
_cell.length_c   1.000
_cell.angle_alpha   90.00
_cell.angle_beta   90.00
_cell.angle_gamma   90.00
#
_symmetry.space_group_name_H-M   'P 1'
#
loop_
_entity.id
_entity.type
_entity.pdbx_description
1 polymer ?
#
loop_
_entity_poly.entity_id
_entity_poly.type
_entity_poly.pdbx_seq_one_letter_code
_entity_poly.pdbx_strand_id
1 'polypeptide(L)'
;MIANTISKEDFLKLNEDNLMFITNPGRMWDEDGISFVMRENNTFILYRVDGWIYGERTEDSILLKDAIKVFPKWNETWKNCNNENYQGKYQYIYMGFGNGLLVDKRIYDKYKPYLEKYLTSERKPIEIFTNWKKALADMINDDDKIDKNIRDVIMGTAIGDIVGSIYEFSGFKSKEFEFFDPRDEFTDDTVMTFAVVKALLEFKSVDTFEELVINNMVNVGLKYPNCGYGSGFKNWLTFDHKPYGSYANGAAMRVSAIPVAFKDEETIKKICKIVTNVSHNHEESLMGAEIVCMAIHLALQNKTKEYIKYHIENNYIKLDKTLDDIKKSDIKGSMKCIDTVIMTMSCFLESKDYEDSIRNAISIGGDSDTIAAVVGGIAAAYYGIPKNIYNKGMTYLDEYLKDIHSKFIEKYS
;
A
#
# COMPACT_ATOMS: atom_id res chain seq x y z
N MET A 1 -7.77 -27.47 -4.07
CA MET A 1 -8.53 -26.42 -3.34
C MET A 1 -9.95 -26.93 -3.16
N ILE A 2 -10.47 -26.93 -1.94
CA ILE A 2 -11.87 -27.30 -1.65
C ILE A 2 -12.69 -26.03 -1.86
N ALA A 3 -13.74 -26.10 -2.67
CA ALA A 3 -14.64 -24.96 -2.85
C ALA A 3 -15.49 -24.78 -1.57
N ASN A 4 -15.64 -23.56 -1.11
CA ASN A 4 -16.50 -23.24 0.00
C ASN A 4 -17.98 -23.23 -0.45
N THR A 5 -18.86 -23.73 0.38
CA THR A 5 -20.29 -23.49 0.22
C THR A 5 -20.62 -22.11 0.78
N ILE A 6 -21.57 -21.41 0.15
CA ILE A 6 -22.03 -20.10 0.59
C ILE A 6 -23.54 -20.15 0.85
N SER A 7 -23.99 -19.52 1.94
CA SER A 7 -25.41 -19.36 2.19
C SER A 7 -26.02 -18.36 1.19
N LYS A 8 -27.33 -18.46 0.94
CA LYS A 8 -28.04 -17.49 0.08
C LYS A 8 -27.95 -16.06 0.64
N GLU A 9 -28.06 -15.93 1.96
CA GLU A 9 -27.97 -14.65 2.64
C GLU A 9 -26.59 -13.97 2.41
N ASP A 10 -25.51 -14.74 2.56
CA ASP A 10 -24.15 -14.24 2.35
C ASP A 10 -23.87 -13.98 0.87
N PHE A 11 -24.39 -14.84 -0.02
CA PHE A 11 -24.30 -14.64 -1.47
C PHE A 11 -24.92 -13.30 -1.91
N LEU A 12 -26.10 -12.95 -1.37
CA LEU A 12 -26.78 -11.69 -1.70
C LEU A 12 -26.06 -10.43 -1.19
N LYS A 13 -25.11 -10.59 -0.28
CA LYS A 13 -24.25 -9.49 0.25
C LYS A 13 -22.95 -9.28 -0.55
N LEU A 14 -22.62 -10.17 -1.49
CA LEU A 14 -21.38 -10.08 -2.25
C LEU A 14 -21.34 -8.82 -3.12
N ASN A 15 -20.13 -8.26 -3.27
CA ASN A 15 -19.88 -7.14 -4.16
C ASN A 15 -19.21 -7.63 -5.45
N GLU A 16 -19.85 -7.36 -6.61
CA GLU A 16 -19.30 -7.72 -7.92
C GLU A 16 -17.93 -7.12 -8.22
N ASP A 17 -17.54 -6.04 -7.56
CA ASP A 17 -16.20 -5.47 -7.76
C ASP A 17 -15.07 -6.35 -7.22
N ASN A 18 -15.39 -7.29 -6.33
CA ASN A 18 -14.48 -8.31 -5.81
C ASN A 18 -14.54 -9.63 -6.62
N LEU A 19 -15.42 -9.74 -7.60
CA LEU A 19 -15.52 -10.92 -8.45
C LEU A 19 -14.35 -10.93 -9.46
N MET A 20 -13.53 -11.98 -9.39
CA MET A 20 -12.37 -12.17 -10.26
C MET A 20 -12.70 -13.09 -11.43
N PHE A 21 -13.29 -14.21 -11.14
CA PHE A 21 -13.61 -15.25 -12.12
C PHE A 21 -15.00 -15.81 -11.83
N ILE A 22 -15.72 -16.14 -12.88
CA ILE A 22 -16.97 -16.88 -12.80
C ILE A 22 -17.09 -17.81 -13.99
N THR A 23 -17.40 -19.07 -13.72
CA THR A 23 -17.74 -20.05 -14.75
C THR A 23 -19.22 -19.96 -15.07
N ASN A 24 -19.56 -20.14 -16.34
CA ASN A 24 -20.94 -20.33 -16.74
C ASN A 24 -21.15 -21.77 -17.17
N PRO A 25 -22.14 -22.49 -16.61
CA PRO A 25 -22.46 -23.84 -17.03
C PRO A 25 -22.99 -23.80 -18.47
N GLY A 26 -22.53 -24.74 -19.29
CA GLY A 26 -23.03 -24.93 -20.64
C GLY A 26 -24.50 -25.35 -20.63
N ARG A 27 -25.20 -25.10 -21.74
CA ARG A 27 -26.64 -25.42 -21.92
C ARG A 27 -26.99 -26.91 -21.83
N MET A 28 -25.98 -27.80 -21.75
CA MET A 28 -26.21 -29.25 -21.91
C MET A 28 -26.17 -30.06 -20.62
N TRP A 29 -25.78 -29.50 -19.46
CA TRP A 29 -25.68 -30.24 -18.20
C TRP A 29 -26.31 -29.46 -17.06
N ASP A 30 -27.54 -29.74 -16.72
CA ASP A 30 -28.33 -29.08 -15.65
C ASP A 30 -27.79 -29.35 -14.23
N GLU A 31 -26.70 -30.15 -14.09
CA GLU A 31 -26.16 -30.59 -12.78
C GLU A 31 -24.90 -29.82 -12.37
N ASP A 32 -24.26 -29.08 -13.27
CA ASP A 32 -23.03 -28.38 -12.96
C ASP A 32 -23.30 -26.96 -12.41
N GLY A 33 -23.10 -26.78 -11.13
CA GLY A 33 -23.24 -25.48 -10.46
C GLY A 33 -22.28 -24.43 -10.97
N ILE A 34 -22.53 -23.16 -10.62
CA ILE A 34 -21.61 -22.04 -10.88
C ILE A 34 -20.47 -22.07 -9.87
N SER A 35 -19.24 -22.00 -10.36
CA SER A 35 -18.07 -21.74 -9.53
C SER A 35 -17.58 -20.32 -9.79
N PHE A 36 -17.26 -19.59 -8.73
CA PHE A 36 -16.73 -18.24 -8.84
C PHE A 36 -15.66 -17.99 -7.78
N VAL A 37 -14.76 -17.04 -8.06
CA VAL A 37 -13.68 -16.64 -7.17
C VAL A 37 -13.86 -15.19 -6.79
N MET A 38 -13.93 -14.94 -5.49
CA MET A 38 -13.97 -13.61 -4.91
C MET A 38 -12.61 -13.25 -4.33
N ARG A 39 -12.25 -11.98 -4.40
CA ARG A 39 -11.12 -11.41 -3.68
C ARG A 39 -11.62 -10.82 -2.36
N GLU A 40 -11.20 -11.37 -1.25
CA GLU A 40 -11.53 -10.88 0.08
C GLU A 40 -10.24 -10.67 0.89
N ASN A 41 -10.00 -9.45 1.36
CA ASN A 41 -8.85 -9.09 2.21
C ASN A 41 -7.50 -9.64 1.71
N ASN A 42 -7.20 -9.53 0.41
CA ASN A 42 -6.02 -10.08 -0.27
C ASN A 42 -5.95 -11.62 -0.34
N THR A 43 -7.03 -12.32 -0.05
CA THR A 43 -7.17 -13.76 -0.29
C THR A 43 -8.15 -14.03 -1.41
N PHE A 44 -7.96 -15.17 -2.11
CA PHE A 44 -8.87 -15.64 -3.13
C PHE A 44 -9.71 -16.76 -2.56
N ILE A 45 -11.03 -16.61 -2.54
CA ILE A 45 -11.95 -17.60 -2.04
C ILE A 45 -12.72 -18.18 -3.22
N LEU A 46 -12.59 -19.48 -3.41
CA LEU A 46 -13.38 -20.23 -4.38
C LEU A 46 -14.70 -20.63 -3.75
N TYR A 47 -15.79 -20.20 -4.34
CA TYR A 47 -17.14 -20.61 -3.99
C TYR A 47 -17.73 -21.50 -5.08
N ARG A 48 -18.59 -22.43 -4.67
CA ARG A 48 -19.42 -23.22 -5.55
C ARG A 48 -20.86 -23.12 -5.12
N VAL A 49 -21.73 -22.84 -6.07
CA VAL A 49 -23.18 -22.92 -5.91
C VAL A 49 -23.66 -24.16 -6.66
N ASP A 50 -24.08 -25.20 -5.94
CA ASP A 50 -24.53 -26.43 -6.54
C ASP A 50 -25.89 -26.26 -7.22
N GLY A 51 -25.98 -26.75 -8.46
CA GLY A 51 -27.18 -27.09 -9.17
C GLY A 51 -28.20 -26.00 -9.48
N TRP A 52 -28.28 -25.61 -10.74
CA TRP A 52 -29.49 -24.99 -11.31
C TRP A 52 -30.49 -26.06 -11.70
N ILE A 53 -31.03 -26.85 -10.75
CA ILE A 53 -31.92 -27.98 -11.06
C ILE A 53 -33.29 -27.45 -11.42
N TYR A 54 -33.84 -27.94 -12.52
CA TYR A 54 -35.26 -27.87 -12.81
C TYR A 54 -36.02 -28.84 -11.89
N GLY A 55 -36.35 -28.39 -10.68
CA GLY A 55 -37.04 -29.19 -9.68
C GLY A 55 -37.52 -28.35 -8.49
N GLU A 56 -38.28 -28.95 -7.57
CA GLU A 56 -38.70 -28.29 -6.33
C GLU A 56 -37.47 -27.79 -5.54
N ARG A 57 -37.44 -26.49 -5.32
CA ARG A 57 -36.33 -25.79 -4.70
C ARG A 57 -36.72 -25.30 -3.33
N THR A 58 -35.80 -25.40 -2.38
CA THR A 58 -35.96 -24.80 -1.06
C THR A 58 -35.81 -23.27 -1.14
N GLU A 59 -36.39 -22.55 -0.17
CA GLU A 59 -36.27 -21.08 -0.08
C GLU A 59 -34.80 -20.61 0.02
N ASP A 60 -33.92 -21.49 0.49
CA ASP A 60 -32.47 -21.22 0.68
C ASP A 60 -31.64 -21.44 -0.59
N SER A 61 -32.23 -21.92 -1.69
CA SER A 61 -31.48 -22.14 -2.94
C SER A 61 -31.12 -20.83 -3.61
N ILE A 62 -29.85 -20.70 -4.01
CA ILE A 62 -29.35 -19.55 -4.81
C ILE A 62 -29.78 -19.78 -6.26
N LEU A 63 -30.55 -18.85 -6.82
CA LEU A 63 -31.11 -18.96 -8.17
C LEU A 63 -30.35 -18.09 -9.16
N LEU A 64 -30.50 -18.38 -10.48
CA LEU A 64 -29.92 -17.54 -11.54
C LEU A 64 -30.34 -16.06 -11.41
N LYS A 65 -31.57 -15.78 -11.02
CA LYS A 65 -32.03 -14.40 -10.74
C LYS A 65 -31.25 -13.71 -9.63
N ASP A 66 -30.81 -14.47 -8.64
CA ASP A 66 -30.02 -13.95 -7.52
C ASP A 66 -28.60 -13.62 -8.02
N ALA A 67 -27.99 -14.50 -8.84
CA ALA A 67 -26.70 -14.23 -9.48
C ALA A 67 -26.75 -13.03 -10.43
N ILE A 68 -27.81 -12.87 -11.21
CA ILE A 68 -28.01 -11.70 -12.08
C ILE A 68 -28.13 -10.41 -11.27
N LYS A 69 -28.75 -10.47 -10.09
CA LYS A 69 -28.89 -9.34 -9.19
C LYS A 69 -27.55 -8.94 -8.56
N VAL A 70 -26.76 -9.92 -8.10
CA VAL A 70 -25.47 -9.71 -7.42
C VAL A 70 -24.35 -9.36 -8.42
N PHE A 71 -24.38 -9.97 -9.61
CA PHE A 71 -23.37 -9.81 -10.66
C PHE A 71 -23.98 -9.31 -11.99
N PRO A 72 -24.54 -8.09 -12.03
CA PRO A 72 -25.20 -7.59 -13.25
C PRO A 72 -24.25 -7.41 -14.44
N LYS A 73 -23.01 -6.98 -14.23
CA LYS A 73 -22.01 -6.76 -15.30
C LYS A 73 -21.51 -8.10 -15.87
N TRP A 74 -21.43 -9.15 -15.05
CA TRP A 74 -21.19 -10.51 -15.51
C TRP A 74 -22.29 -10.96 -16.49
N ASN A 75 -23.56 -10.80 -16.12
CA ASN A 75 -24.69 -11.20 -16.96
C ASN A 75 -24.75 -10.38 -18.26
N GLU A 76 -24.43 -9.10 -18.22
CA GLU A 76 -24.32 -8.25 -19.39
C GLU A 76 -23.23 -8.74 -20.36
N THR A 77 -22.02 -9.03 -19.82
CA THR A 77 -20.92 -9.57 -20.64
C THR A 77 -21.27 -10.94 -21.21
N TRP A 78 -21.93 -11.81 -20.44
CA TRP A 78 -22.34 -13.10 -20.91
C TRP A 78 -23.33 -13.01 -22.08
N LYS A 79 -24.30 -12.12 -22.01
CA LYS A 79 -25.28 -11.89 -23.10
C LYS A 79 -24.64 -11.41 -24.38
N ASN A 80 -23.54 -10.69 -24.29
CA ASN A 80 -22.83 -10.04 -25.40
C ASN A 80 -21.51 -10.73 -25.77
N CYS A 81 -21.19 -11.91 -25.22
CA CYS A 81 -19.88 -12.55 -25.41
C CYS A 81 -19.53 -12.92 -26.86
N ASN A 82 -20.53 -13.01 -27.75
CA ASN A 82 -20.35 -13.24 -29.18
C ASN A 82 -20.18 -11.94 -30.01
N ASN A 83 -20.24 -10.78 -29.37
CA ASN A 83 -20.03 -9.50 -30.02
C ASN A 83 -18.58 -9.05 -29.80
N GLU A 84 -17.76 -9.15 -30.84
CA GLU A 84 -16.33 -8.80 -30.81
C GLU A 84 -16.07 -7.33 -30.43
N ASN A 85 -17.04 -6.44 -30.63
CA ASN A 85 -16.95 -5.02 -30.29
C ASN A 85 -17.43 -4.68 -28.89
N TYR A 86 -17.90 -5.67 -28.11
CA TYR A 86 -18.39 -5.42 -26.77
C TYR A 86 -17.26 -5.16 -25.77
N GLN A 87 -17.30 -4.03 -25.09
CA GLN A 87 -16.31 -3.55 -24.12
C GLN A 87 -16.82 -3.67 -22.65
N GLY A 88 -17.23 -4.88 -22.25
CA GLY A 88 -17.68 -5.14 -20.89
C GLY A 88 -16.56 -5.20 -19.84
N LYS A 89 -16.95 -5.38 -18.57
CA LYS A 89 -16.02 -5.53 -17.42
C LYS A 89 -15.17 -6.80 -17.51
N TYR A 90 -15.71 -7.88 -18.11
CA TYR A 90 -15.07 -9.19 -18.15
C TYR A 90 -14.59 -9.56 -19.53
N GLN A 91 -13.48 -10.31 -19.59
CA GLN A 91 -13.04 -11.01 -20.79
C GLN A 91 -13.65 -12.42 -20.80
N TYR A 92 -14.35 -12.76 -21.88
CA TYR A 92 -14.86 -14.11 -22.10
C TYR A 92 -13.78 -15.03 -22.67
N ILE A 93 -13.66 -16.22 -22.10
CA ILE A 93 -12.76 -17.27 -22.58
C ILE A 93 -13.63 -18.52 -22.82
N TYR A 94 -13.67 -18.98 -24.07
CA TYR A 94 -14.39 -20.19 -24.42
C TYR A 94 -13.64 -21.43 -23.95
N MET A 95 -14.31 -22.32 -23.22
CA MET A 95 -13.72 -23.54 -22.66
C MET A 95 -14.20 -24.83 -23.33
N GLY A 96 -14.96 -24.71 -24.40
CA GLY A 96 -15.55 -25.86 -25.11
C GLY A 96 -16.95 -26.29 -24.58
N PHE A 97 -17.72 -27.03 -25.41
CA PHE A 97 -19.04 -27.57 -25.07
C PHE A 97 -20.07 -26.55 -24.53
N GLY A 98 -19.96 -25.31 -24.94
CA GLY A 98 -20.86 -24.25 -24.49
C GLY A 98 -20.51 -23.65 -23.14
N ASN A 99 -19.42 -24.12 -22.50
CA ASN A 99 -18.91 -23.57 -21.25
C ASN A 99 -17.98 -22.38 -21.52
N GLY A 100 -17.98 -21.40 -20.63
CA GLY A 100 -17.14 -20.25 -20.69
C GLY A 100 -16.65 -19.81 -19.31
N LEU A 101 -15.51 -19.15 -19.31
CA LEU A 101 -14.95 -18.46 -18.16
C LEU A 101 -14.97 -16.95 -18.43
N LEU A 102 -15.51 -16.20 -17.50
CA LEU A 102 -15.46 -14.75 -17.54
C LEU A 102 -14.42 -14.28 -16.51
N VAL A 103 -13.43 -13.54 -16.96
CA VAL A 103 -12.30 -13.04 -16.17
C VAL A 103 -12.37 -11.52 -16.11
N ASP A 104 -12.28 -10.93 -14.93
CA ASP A 104 -12.21 -9.48 -14.79
C ASP A 104 -11.01 -8.95 -15.60
N LYS A 105 -11.25 -7.97 -16.48
CA LYS A 105 -10.21 -7.44 -17.39
C LYS A 105 -9.00 -6.86 -16.66
N ARG A 106 -9.19 -6.33 -15.42
CA ARG A 106 -8.10 -5.79 -14.60
C ARG A 106 -7.01 -6.82 -14.29
N ILE A 107 -7.40 -8.11 -14.29
CA ILE A 107 -6.51 -9.23 -13.94
C ILE A 107 -6.22 -10.14 -15.14
N TYR A 108 -6.98 -10.01 -16.23
CA TYR A 108 -6.84 -10.88 -17.40
C TYR A 108 -5.41 -10.87 -17.96
N ASP A 109 -4.84 -9.70 -18.19
CA ASP A 109 -3.50 -9.58 -18.78
C ASP A 109 -2.42 -10.16 -17.87
N LYS A 110 -2.55 -9.96 -16.55
CA LYS A 110 -1.64 -10.52 -15.54
C LYS A 110 -1.63 -12.06 -15.56
N TYR A 111 -2.80 -12.67 -15.68
CA TYR A 111 -2.95 -14.13 -15.61
C TYR A 111 -3.06 -14.82 -16.98
N LYS A 112 -3.01 -14.06 -18.07
CA LYS A 112 -3.11 -14.56 -19.44
C LYS A 112 -2.17 -15.74 -19.72
N PRO A 113 -0.88 -15.74 -19.33
CA PRO A 113 0.02 -16.88 -19.58
C PRO A 113 -0.47 -18.20 -18.95
N TYR A 114 -1.08 -18.13 -17.76
CA TYR A 114 -1.63 -19.32 -17.08
C TYR A 114 -2.93 -19.77 -17.75
N LEU A 115 -3.80 -18.84 -18.10
CA LEU A 115 -5.04 -19.12 -18.77
C LEU A 115 -4.79 -19.75 -20.16
N GLU A 116 -3.90 -19.20 -20.95
CA GLU A 116 -3.52 -19.74 -22.26
C GLU A 116 -2.89 -21.14 -22.15
N LYS A 117 -1.99 -21.35 -21.19
CA LYS A 117 -1.35 -22.66 -20.98
C LYS A 117 -2.34 -23.80 -20.71
N TYR A 118 -3.41 -23.51 -19.97
CA TYR A 118 -4.34 -24.53 -19.50
C TYR A 118 -5.67 -24.61 -20.26
N LEU A 119 -6.06 -23.56 -20.98
CA LEU A 119 -7.38 -23.45 -21.62
C LEU A 119 -7.34 -23.60 -23.16
N THR A 120 -6.18 -23.52 -23.80
CA THR A 120 -6.05 -23.62 -25.27
C THR A 120 -5.87 -25.03 -25.81
N SER A 121 -5.92 -26.07 -24.97
CA SER A 121 -5.76 -27.45 -25.45
C SER A 121 -7.08 -28.05 -25.92
N GLU A 122 -7.12 -28.75 -27.07
CA GLU A 122 -8.24 -29.52 -27.63
C GLU A 122 -8.68 -30.71 -26.77
N ARG A 123 -8.81 -30.55 -25.45
CA ARG A 123 -9.00 -31.65 -24.50
C ARG A 123 -10.44 -31.86 -24.08
N LYS A 124 -10.72 -33.06 -23.55
CA LYS A 124 -12.05 -33.50 -23.09
C LYS A 124 -12.57 -32.62 -21.90
N PRO A 125 -13.89 -32.47 -21.72
CA PRO A 125 -14.51 -31.58 -20.70
C PRO A 125 -13.97 -31.77 -19.29
N ILE A 126 -13.75 -33.02 -18.84
CA ILE A 126 -13.22 -33.35 -17.51
C ILE A 126 -11.78 -32.82 -17.32
N GLU A 127 -10.97 -32.85 -18.38
CA GLU A 127 -9.59 -32.34 -18.35
C GLU A 127 -9.56 -30.81 -18.32
N ILE A 128 -10.51 -30.15 -18.99
CA ILE A 128 -10.66 -28.69 -18.96
C ILE A 128 -10.97 -28.21 -17.53
N PHE A 129 -11.88 -28.86 -16.84
CA PHE A 129 -12.25 -28.52 -15.47
C PHE A 129 -11.12 -28.77 -14.48
N THR A 130 -10.38 -29.87 -14.64
CA THR A 130 -9.20 -30.19 -13.83
C THR A 130 -8.06 -29.20 -14.09
N ASN A 131 -7.84 -28.84 -15.36
CA ASN A 131 -6.83 -27.87 -15.77
C ASN A 131 -7.15 -26.44 -15.31
N TRP A 132 -8.44 -26.06 -15.31
CA TRP A 132 -8.88 -24.79 -14.75
C TRP A 132 -8.60 -24.68 -13.24
N LYS A 133 -8.93 -25.73 -12.47
CA LYS A 133 -8.60 -25.79 -11.04
C LYS A 133 -7.08 -25.73 -10.79
N LYS A 134 -6.29 -26.31 -11.66
CA LYS A 134 -4.82 -26.28 -11.60
C LYS A 134 -4.28 -24.91 -11.97
N ALA A 135 -4.80 -24.28 -13.02
CA ALA A 135 -4.45 -22.91 -13.39
C ALA A 135 -4.79 -21.95 -12.25
N LEU A 136 -5.96 -22.07 -11.63
CA LEU A 136 -6.36 -21.29 -10.48
C LEU A 136 -5.45 -21.53 -9.27
N ALA A 137 -5.07 -22.78 -8.99
CA ALA A 137 -4.13 -23.11 -7.91
C ALA A 137 -2.74 -22.53 -8.17
N ASP A 138 -2.26 -22.62 -9.41
CA ASP A 138 -0.97 -22.03 -9.81
C ASP A 138 -1.02 -20.49 -9.73
N MET A 139 -2.12 -19.86 -10.16
CA MET A 139 -2.36 -18.42 -10.03
C MET A 139 -2.37 -17.96 -8.57
N ILE A 140 -3.04 -18.70 -7.69
CA ILE A 140 -3.08 -18.39 -6.25
C ILE A 140 -1.71 -18.62 -5.62
N ASN A 141 -1.02 -19.70 -5.97
CA ASN A 141 0.34 -19.97 -5.47
C ASN A 141 1.36 -18.96 -5.99
N ASP A 142 1.17 -18.42 -7.19
CA ASP A 142 2.00 -17.35 -7.73
C ASP A 142 1.57 -15.97 -7.24
N ASP A 143 0.29 -15.74 -6.95
CA ASP A 143 -0.14 -14.51 -6.25
C ASP A 143 0.39 -14.46 -4.81
N ASP A 144 0.59 -15.62 -4.17
CA ASP A 144 1.36 -15.72 -2.92
C ASP A 144 2.87 -15.49 -3.13
N LYS A 145 3.39 -15.64 -4.36
CA LYS A 145 4.78 -15.38 -4.76
C LYS A 145 4.97 -14.08 -5.55
N ILE A 146 3.95 -13.64 -6.29
CA ILE A 146 3.93 -12.48 -7.17
C ILE A 146 2.95 -11.47 -6.54
N ASP A 147 3.50 -10.42 -5.94
CA ASP A 147 2.82 -9.18 -5.58
C ASP A 147 1.78 -9.18 -4.44
N LYS A 148 2.05 -9.77 -3.29
CA LYS A 148 1.65 -9.02 -2.09
C LYS A 148 2.57 -7.80 -2.04
N ASN A 149 1.97 -6.63 -2.30
CA ASN A 149 2.64 -5.39 -1.94
C ASN A 149 3.08 -5.52 -0.49
N ILE A 150 4.36 -5.33 -0.25
CA ILE A 150 4.95 -5.53 1.08
C ILE A 150 4.59 -4.32 1.93
N ARG A 151 3.80 -4.52 2.98
CA ARG A 151 3.48 -3.46 3.94
C ARG A 151 4.63 -3.25 4.90
N ASP A 152 5.65 -2.57 4.43
CA ASP A 152 6.82 -2.20 5.19
C ASP A 152 6.97 -0.68 5.19
N VAL A 153 6.49 -0.07 6.25
CA VAL A 153 6.45 1.39 6.43
C VAL A 153 7.85 1.99 6.45
N ILE A 154 8.82 1.28 7.06
CA ILE A 154 10.19 1.75 7.19
C ILE A 154 10.88 1.77 5.83
N MET A 155 10.75 0.67 5.09
CA MET A 155 11.25 0.61 3.72
C MET A 155 10.51 1.56 2.79
N GLY A 156 9.20 1.79 3.03
CA GLY A 156 8.45 2.79 2.28
C GLY A 156 9.01 4.20 2.45
N THR A 157 9.39 4.56 3.68
CA THR A 157 10.05 5.82 3.99
C THR A 157 11.44 5.89 3.33
N ALA A 158 12.27 4.86 3.50
CA ALA A 158 13.61 4.82 2.93
C ALA A 158 13.63 4.87 1.40
N ILE A 159 12.72 4.17 0.72
CA ILE A 159 12.62 4.21 -0.74
C ILE A 159 12.19 5.60 -1.23
N GLY A 160 11.27 6.27 -0.50
CA GLY A 160 10.89 7.64 -0.81
C GLY A 160 12.07 8.60 -0.76
N ASP A 161 12.86 8.55 0.32
CA ASP A 161 14.10 9.29 0.51
C ASP A 161 15.10 9.01 -0.63
N ILE A 162 15.45 7.74 -0.85
CA ILE A 162 16.40 7.31 -1.88
C ILE A 162 16.01 7.86 -3.25
N VAL A 163 14.78 7.62 -3.69
CA VAL A 163 14.29 8.06 -5.01
C VAL A 163 14.21 9.59 -5.09
N GLY A 164 13.94 10.28 -3.98
CA GLY A 164 13.86 11.73 -3.88
C GLY A 164 15.22 12.44 -3.90
N SER A 165 16.28 11.76 -3.44
CA SER A 165 17.58 12.36 -3.11
C SER A 165 18.21 13.19 -4.23
N ILE A 166 18.21 12.71 -5.48
CA ILE A 166 18.79 13.45 -6.62
C ILE A 166 17.92 14.59 -7.12
N TYR A 167 16.68 14.67 -6.67
CA TYR A 167 15.73 15.71 -7.08
C TYR A 167 15.63 16.85 -6.07
N GLU A 168 16.20 16.70 -4.88
CA GLU A 168 16.20 17.70 -3.83
C GLU A 168 16.75 19.04 -4.39
N PHE A 169 15.96 20.11 -4.25
CA PHE A 169 16.23 21.46 -4.76
C PHE A 169 16.74 21.55 -6.23
N SER A 170 16.60 20.47 -7.01
CA SER A 170 17.03 20.45 -8.43
C SER A 170 16.15 21.29 -9.36
N GLY A 171 14.95 21.66 -8.91
CA GLY A 171 13.93 22.31 -9.72
C GLY A 171 13.16 21.36 -10.65
N PHE A 172 13.37 20.05 -10.52
CA PHE A 172 12.63 19.01 -11.26
C PHE A 172 11.14 18.99 -10.85
N LYS A 173 10.22 18.84 -11.83
CA LYS A 173 8.76 18.95 -11.60
C LYS A 173 7.95 18.00 -12.47
N SER A 174 8.53 16.91 -12.95
CA SER A 174 7.83 15.91 -13.76
C SER A 174 7.51 14.67 -12.93
N LYS A 175 6.46 13.94 -13.32
CA LYS A 175 6.19 12.57 -12.83
C LYS A 175 6.89 11.50 -13.69
N GLU A 176 7.45 11.90 -14.83
CA GLU A 176 8.09 10.99 -15.80
C GLU A 176 9.60 11.01 -15.56
N PHE A 177 10.11 9.99 -14.90
CA PHE A 177 11.52 9.73 -14.63
C PHE A 177 11.73 8.24 -14.35
N GLU A 178 12.97 7.77 -14.52
CA GLU A 178 13.34 6.44 -14.05
C GLU A 178 13.22 6.37 -12.53
N PHE A 179 12.42 5.41 -12.00
CA PHE A 179 12.08 5.38 -10.58
C PHE A 179 13.29 5.19 -9.68
N PHE A 180 14.31 4.47 -10.13
CA PHE A 180 15.61 4.38 -9.47
C PHE A 180 16.71 4.81 -10.43
N ASP A 181 17.47 5.84 -10.06
CA ASP A 181 18.66 6.31 -10.79
C ASP A 181 19.92 5.71 -10.12
N PRO A 182 20.99 5.40 -10.87
CA PRO A 182 22.26 4.95 -10.29
C PRO A 182 22.91 5.91 -9.31
N ARG A 183 22.50 7.18 -9.30
CA ARG A 183 23.00 8.23 -8.39
C ARG A 183 22.20 8.35 -7.10
N ASP A 184 21.05 7.66 -7.02
CA ASP A 184 20.22 7.69 -5.83
C ASP A 184 21.00 7.17 -4.62
N GLU A 185 20.85 7.83 -3.49
CA GLU A 185 21.42 7.43 -2.21
C GLU A 185 20.43 7.74 -1.08
N PHE A 186 20.55 7.09 0.05
CA PHE A 186 19.77 7.47 1.21
C PHE A 186 20.37 8.71 1.89
N THR A 187 19.50 9.52 2.49
CA THR A 187 19.89 10.75 3.17
C THR A 187 19.64 10.68 4.68
N ASP A 188 19.63 11.82 5.36
CA ASP A 188 19.34 11.89 6.79
C ASP A 188 17.90 11.48 7.13
N ASP A 189 16.96 11.51 6.20
CA ASP A 189 15.61 10.97 6.37
C ASP A 189 15.64 9.48 6.71
N THR A 190 16.32 8.68 5.92
CA THR A 190 16.52 7.25 6.20
C THR A 190 17.34 7.04 7.47
N VAL A 191 18.47 7.72 7.61
CA VAL A 191 19.37 7.54 8.76
C VAL A 191 18.63 7.82 10.08
N MET A 192 17.86 8.90 10.16
CA MET A 192 17.11 9.25 11.38
C MET A 192 15.89 8.36 11.59
N THR A 193 15.23 7.91 10.54
CA THR A 193 14.20 6.87 10.64
C THR A 193 14.77 5.61 11.28
N PHE A 194 15.91 5.11 10.81
CA PHE A 194 16.57 3.93 11.38
C PHE A 194 17.12 4.15 12.79
N ALA A 195 17.52 5.36 13.13
CA ALA A 195 17.88 5.71 14.51
C ALA A 195 16.68 5.56 15.47
N VAL A 196 15.50 6.01 15.05
CA VAL A 196 14.26 5.84 15.81
C VAL A 196 13.85 4.36 15.85
N VAL A 197 13.94 3.63 14.73
CA VAL A 197 13.72 2.17 14.68
C VAL A 197 14.60 1.45 15.72
N LYS A 198 15.87 1.80 15.79
CA LYS A 198 16.81 1.22 16.75
C LYS A 198 16.42 1.55 18.19
N ALA A 199 16.01 2.78 18.50
CA ALA A 199 15.49 3.14 19.81
C ALA A 199 14.23 2.34 20.18
N LEU A 200 13.32 2.10 19.22
CA LEU A 200 12.12 1.26 19.42
C LEU A 200 12.47 -0.21 19.67
N LEU A 201 13.53 -0.74 19.06
CA LEU A 201 14.03 -2.08 19.35
C LEU A 201 14.49 -2.22 20.83
N GLU A 202 15.07 -1.17 21.39
CA GLU A 202 15.58 -1.08 22.74
C GLU A 202 14.52 -0.61 23.77
N PHE A 203 13.31 -0.26 23.30
CA PHE A 203 12.22 0.26 24.14
C PHE A 203 11.86 -0.68 25.29
N LYS A 204 11.85 -0.15 26.50
CA LYS A 204 11.44 -0.86 27.73
C LYS A 204 10.30 -0.15 28.45
N SER A 205 10.39 1.17 28.59
CA SER A 205 9.36 2.00 29.22
C SER A 205 9.41 3.42 28.65
N VAL A 206 8.33 4.15 28.81
CA VAL A 206 8.22 5.54 28.38
C VAL A 206 9.21 6.45 29.11
N ASP A 207 9.46 6.18 30.40
CA ASP A 207 10.29 7.04 31.25
C ASP A 207 11.76 7.05 30.84
N THR A 208 12.24 5.98 30.20
CA THR A 208 13.64 5.87 29.72
C THR A 208 13.78 6.07 28.22
N PHE A 209 12.67 6.32 27.51
CA PHE A 209 12.69 6.29 26.05
C PHE A 209 13.33 7.53 25.45
N GLU A 210 13.20 8.70 26.07
CA GLU A 210 13.83 9.95 25.59
C GLU A 210 15.34 9.80 25.49
N GLU A 211 15.99 9.26 26.52
CA GLU A 211 17.43 9.00 26.54
C GLU A 211 17.83 7.98 25.45
N LEU A 212 17.05 6.92 25.25
CA LEU A 212 17.28 5.93 24.18
C LEU A 212 17.19 6.57 22.81
N VAL A 213 16.21 7.45 22.57
CA VAL A 213 16.05 8.18 21.30
C VAL A 213 17.28 9.05 21.06
N ILE A 214 17.68 9.87 22.02
CA ILE A 214 18.88 10.74 21.90
C ILE A 214 20.10 9.90 21.58
N ASN A 215 20.38 8.87 22.39
CA ASN A 215 21.56 8.03 22.22
C ASN A 215 21.60 7.34 20.85
N ASN A 216 20.47 6.81 20.38
CA ASN A 216 20.42 6.15 19.10
C ASN A 216 20.51 7.14 17.92
N MET A 217 19.87 8.32 18.00
CA MET A 217 20.00 9.35 16.98
C MET A 217 21.46 9.85 16.87
N VAL A 218 22.15 10.05 17.99
CA VAL A 218 23.57 10.44 17.99
C VAL A 218 24.45 9.32 17.44
N ASN A 219 24.29 8.08 17.94
CA ASN A 219 25.14 6.97 17.53
C ASN A 219 24.98 6.60 16.05
N VAL A 220 23.75 6.58 15.55
CA VAL A 220 23.47 6.28 14.13
C VAL A 220 23.84 7.48 13.27
N GLY A 221 23.49 8.71 13.68
CA GLY A 221 23.79 9.92 12.92
C GLY A 221 25.29 10.18 12.72
N LEU A 222 26.09 9.97 13.77
CA LEU A 222 27.56 10.11 13.67
C LEU A 222 28.22 9.02 12.81
N LYS A 223 27.56 7.88 12.59
CA LYS A 223 28.03 6.85 11.66
C LYS A 223 27.89 7.30 10.20
N TYR A 224 26.94 8.19 9.91
CA TYR A 224 26.65 8.73 8.58
C TYR A 224 26.75 10.27 8.55
N PRO A 225 27.94 10.85 8.76
CA PRO A 225 28.09 12.29 9.02
C PRO A 225 27.79 13.19 7.80
N ASN A 226 27.72 12.61 6.60
CA ASN A 226 27.58 13.34 5.33
C ASN A 226 26.21 13.14 4.64
N CYS A 227 25.20 12.73 5.38
CA CYS A 227 23.88 12.42 4.84
C CYS A 227 22.91 13.62 4.75
N GLY A 228 23.39 14.85 4.59
CA GLY A 228 22.47 15.96 4.30
C GLY A 228 21.91 16.72 5.52
N TYR A 229 22.30 16.38 6.75
CA TYR A 229 21.73 17.03 7.94
C TYR A 229 21.72 18.55 7.87
N GLY A 230 20.58 19.16 8.16
CA GLY A 230 20.46 20.59 8.35
C GLY A 230 21.42 21.11 9.45
N SER A 231 21.94 22.33 9.29
CA SER A 231 22.97 22.89 10.16
C SER A 231 22.63 22.88 11.66
N GLY A 232 21.37 23.18 12.01
CA GLY A 232 20.88 23.12 13.38
C GLY A 232 20.93 21.70 13.97
N PHE A 233 20.49 20.71 13.18
CA PHE A 233 20.50 19.31 13.60
C PHE A 233 21.93 18.74 13.65
N LYS A 234 22.81 19.15 12.73
CA LYS A 234 24.23 18.78 12.77
C LYS A 234 24.90 19.27 14.06
N ASN A 235 24.58 20.49 14.51
CA ASN A 235 25.07 21.02 15.80
C ASN A 235 24.48 20.19 16.97
N TRP A 236 23.19 19.82 16.90
CA TRP A 236 22.55 18.97 17.88
C TRP A 236 23.24 17.60 17.97
N LEU A 237 23.54 16.95 16.85
CA LEU A 237 24.25 15.66 16.82
C LEU A 237 25.64 15.73 17.43
N THR A 238 26.33 16.88 17.34
CA THR A 238 27.76 16.97 17.64
C THR A 238 28.04 17.54 19.03
N PHE A 239 27.20 18.46 19.53
CA PHE A 239 27.52 19.25 20.70
C PHE A 239 26.50 19.20 21.83
N ASP A 240 25.29 19.62 21.61
CA ASP A 240 24.27 19.76 22.65
C ASP A 240 22.97 19.09 22.24
N HIS A 241 22.70 17.93 22.79
CA HIS A 241 21.54 17.11 22.47
C HIS A 241 20.26 17.64 23.15
N LYS A 242 20.08 18.97 23.21
CA LYS A 242 18.88 19.61 23.77
C LYS A 242 17.95 20.15 22.67
N PRO A 243 16.65 20.20 22.94
CA PRO A 243 15.70 20.83 22.02
C PRO A 243 16.09 22.27 21.72
N TYR A 244 16.04 22.65 20.44
CA TYR A 244 16.46 24.00 19.99
C TYR A 244 15.37 24.78 19.25
N GLY A 245 14.09 24.42 19.47
CA GLY A 245 12.95 25.15 18.92
C GLY A 245 12.75 24.98 17.41
N SER A 246 13.34 23.94 16.80
CA SER A 246 13.19 23.69 15.36
C SER A 246 11.74 23.45 15.00
N TYR A 247 11.29 24.12 13.94
CA TYR A 247 10.00 23.93 13.27
C TYR A 247 10.14 23.20 11.93
N ALA A 248 11.34 22.69 11.60
CA ALA A 248 11.66 22.03 10.35
C ALA A 248 11.07 20.61 10.27
N ASN A 249 10.99 20.08 9.05
CA ASN A 249 10.38 18.79 8.71
C ASN A 249 11.18 17.57 9.17
N GLY A 250 12.42 17.73 9.65
CA GLY A 250 13.16 16.67 10.35
C GLY A 250 12.41 16.03 11.53
N ALA A 251 11.34 16.68 12.01
CA ALA A 251 10.39 16.09 12.94
C ALA A 251 9.55 14.98 12.28
N ALA A 252 8.95 15.27 11.13
CA ALA A 252 8.00 14.40 10.43
C ALA A 252 8.67 13.21 9.72
N MET A 253 9.89 13.41 9.21
CA MET A 253 10.58 12.41 8.38
C MET A 253 10.91 11.11 9.11
N ARG A 254 11.13 11.15 10.44
CA ARG A 254 11.68 10.04 11.23
C ARG A 254 10.69 9.26 12.10
N VAL A 255 9.40 9.61 12.07
CA VAL A 255 8.41 9.04 13.01
C VAL A 255 7.62 7.86 12.47
N SER A 256 7.86 7.48 11.22
CA SER A 256 7.06 6.49 10.49
C SER A 256 7.01 5.10 11.15
N ALA A 257 8.04 4.71 11.89
CA ALA A 257 8.11 3.41 12.57
C ALA A 257 7.22 3.31 13.84
N ILE A 258 6.82 4.45 14.43
CA ILE A 258 6.09 4.47 15.71
C ILE A 258 4.74 3.75 15.61
N PRO A 259 3.88 4.01 14.60
CA PRO A 259 2.59 3.33 14.46
C PRO A 259 2.70 1.84 14.09
N VAL A 260 3.89 1.38 13.69
CA VAL A 260 4.17 -0.05 13.49
C VAL A 260 4.39 -0.72 14.84
N ALA A 261 5.16 -0.07 15.73
CA ALA A 261 5.52 -0.60 17.04
C ALA A 261 4.36 -0.54 18.05
N PHE A 262 3.46 0.44 17.94
CA PHE A 262 2.35 0.64 18.88
C PHE A 262 1.01 0.66 18.14
N LYS A 263 -0.07 0.21 18.83
CA LYS A 263 -1.38 0.03 18.19
C LYS A 263 -2.45 0.99 18.71
N ASP A 264 -2.27 1.58 19.89
CA ASP A 264 -3.21 2.54 20.47
C ASP A 264 -2.75 3.99 20.22
N GLU A 265 -3.70 4.86 19.91
CA GLU A 265 -3.45 6.26 19.54
C GLU A 265 -2.76 7.06 20.65
N GLU A 266 -3.12 6.83 21.90
CA GLU A 266 -2.58 7.60 23.03
C GLU A 266 -1.07 7.31 23.19
N THR A 267 -0.68 6.04 23.13
CA THR A 267 0.73 5.65 23.17
C THR A 267 1.47 6.18 21.93
N ILE A 268 0.90 6.06 20.73
CA ILE A 268 1.51 6.60 19.50
C ILE A 268 1.78 8.09 19.65
N LYS A 269 0.81 8.90 20.08
CA LYS A 269 0.98 10.34 20.29
C LYS A 269 2.04 10.65 21.34
N LYS A 270 2.04 9.92 22.46
CA LYS A 270 3.03 10.09 23.53
C LYS A 270 4.46 9.78 23.05
N ILE A 271 4.65 8.67 22.36
CA ILE A 271 5.96 8.27 21.82
C ILE A 271 6.40 9.21 20.70
N CYS A 272 5.50 9.61 19.80
CA CYS A 272 5.77 10.60 18.74
C CYS A 272 6.26 11.92 19.34
N LYS A 273 5.58 12.42 20.39
CA LYS A 273 6.01 13.63 21.10
C LYS A 273 7.42 13.49 21.66
N ILE A 274 7.77 12.38 22.29
CA ILE A 274 9.12 12.13 22.82
C ILE A 274 10.16 12.17 21.69
N VAL A 275 9.95 11.39 20.61
CA VAL A 275 10.88 11.31 19.47
C VAL A 275 11.08 12.68 18.80
N THR A 276 10.05 13.49 18.76
CA THR A 276 10.10 14.81 18.12
C THR A 276 10.75 15.85 19.04
N ASN A 277 10.35 15.83 20.32
CA ASN A 277 10.70 16.87 21.29
C ASN A 277 12.22 16.91 21.61
N VAL A 278 12.96 15.83 21.44
CA VAL A 278 14.42 15.81 21.68
C VAL A 278 15.22 16.86 20.90
N SER A 279 14.67 17.34 19.79
CA SER A 279 15.31 18.36 18.93
C SER A 279 14.31 19.38 18.39
N HIS A 280 13.15 18.94 17.87
CA HIS A 280 12.14 19.74 17.18
C HIS A 280 10.92 19.96 18.10
N ASN A 281 11.08 20.84 19.10
CA ASN A 281 10.07 21.07 20.12
C ASN A 281 9.13 22.25 19.82
N HIS A 282 9.12 22.76 18.58
CA HIS A 282 8.15 23.76 18.15
C HIS A 282 6.78 23.12 17.92
N GLU A 283 5.70 23.82 18.23
CA GLU A 283 4.31 23.31 18.13
C GLU A 283 3.97 22.75 16.74
N GLU A 284 4.36 23.45 15.67
CA GLU A 284 4.15 22.99 14.29
C GLU A 284 4.88 21.66 13.99
N SER A 285 6.06 21.46 14.56
CA SER A 285 6.82 20.22 14.39
C SER A 285 6.21 19.05 15.14
N LEU A 286 5.77 19.29 16.37
CA LEU A 286 5.07 18.28 17.17
C LEU A 286 3.76 17.86 16.50
N MET A 287 2.97 18.83 16.05
CA MET A 287 1.71 18.57 15.35
C MET A 287 1.92 17.87 14.01
N GLY A 288 2.89 18.31 13.20
CA GLY A 288 3.17 17.71 11.90
C GLY A 288 3.63 16.25 12.02
N ALA A 289 4.53 15.94 12.95
CA ALA A 289 4.96 14.58 13.24
C ALA A 289 3.78 13.69 13.72
N GLU A 290 2.90 14.21 14.57
CA GLU A 290 1.72 13.50 15.04
C GLU A 290 0.75 13.20 13.90
N ILE A 291 0.52 14.12 12.96
CA ILE A 291 -0.31 13.90 11.76
C ILE A 291 0.24 12.74 10.94
N VAL A 292 1.56 12.67 10.72
CA VAL A 292 2.19 11.56 9.98
C VAL A 292 1.97 10.24 10.69
N CYS A 293 2.21 10.18 12.00
CA CYS A 293 1.94 8.97 12.79
C CYS A 293 0.48 8.54 12.67
N MET A 294 -0.47 9.46 12.77
CA MET A 294 -1.91 9.14 12.69
C MET A 294 -2.32 8.71 11.29
N ALA A 295 -1.79 9.33 10.24
CA ALA A 295 -2.05 8.91 8.86
C ALA A 295 -1.57 7.46 8.61
N ILE A 296 -0.37 7.11 9.07
CA ILE A 296 0.17 5.74 8.98
C ILE A 296 -0.66 4.77 9.83
N HIS A 297 -0.99 5.15 11.07
CA HIS A 297 -1.81 4.31 11.95
C HIS A 297 -3.17 3.95 11.34
N LEU A 298 -3.88 4.95 10.82
CA LEU A 298 -5.18 4.74 10.19
C LEU A 298 -5.06 3.93 8.88
N ALA A 299 -3.99 4.14 8.10
CA ALA A 299 -3.71 3.36 6.91
C ALA A 299 -3.45 1.88 7.24
N LEU A 300 -2.68 1.58 8.30
CA LEU A 300 -2.45 0.22 8.81
C LEU A 300 -3.74 -0.45 9.29
N GLN A 301 -4.71 0.34 9.76
CA GLN A 301 -6.06 -0.12 10.11
C GLN A 301 -6.99 -0.28 8.89
N ASN A 302 -6.48 -0.14 7.66
CA ASN A 302 -7.24 -0.20 6.40
C ASN A 302 -8.38 0.85 6.32
N LYS A 303 -8.22 2.02 6.96
CA LYS A 303 -9.16 3.13 6.79
C LYS A 303 -9.03 3.73 5.40
N THR A 304 -10.16 4.20 4.84
CA THR A 304 -10.15 4.85 3.52
C THR A 304 -9.44 6.21 3.54
N LYS A 305 -9.00 6.70 2.39
CA LYS A 305 -8.40 8.03 2.27
C LYS A 305 -9.32 9.15 2.76
N GLU A 306 -10.61 9.04 2.47
CA GLU A 306 -11.64 9.98 2.92
C GLU A 306 -11.72 10.00 4.45
N TYR A 307 -11.64 8.82 5.10
CA TYR A 307 -11.64 8.75 6.55
C TYR A 307 -10.36 9.34 7.15
N ILE A 308 -9.18 9.02 6.56
CA ILE A 308 -7.89 9.57 7.00
C ILE A 308 -7.91 11.11 6.88
N LYS A 309 -8.35 11.64 5.73
CA LYS A 309 -8.54 13.08 5.53
C LYS A 309 -9.47 13.68 6.57
N TYR A 310 -10.66 13.09 6.73
CA TYR A 310 -11.66 13.56 7.71
C TYR A 310 -11.09 13.60 9.13
N HIS A 311 -10.37 12.55 9.55
CA HIS A 311 -9.76 12.49 10.88
C HIS A 311 -8.74 13.61 11.10
N ILE A 312 -7.85 13.83 10.11
CA ILE A 312 -6.82 14.87 10.20
C ILE A 312 -7.46 16.28 10.19
N GLU A 313 -8.44 16.52 9.33
CA GLU A 313 -9.11 17.82 9.25
C GLU A 313 -9.89 18.19 10.52
N ASN A 314 -10.43 17.22 11.24
CA ASN A 314 -11.17 17.48 12.46
C ASN A 314 -10.29 17.63 13.71
N ASN A 315 -9.07 17.09 13.70
CA ASN A 315 -8.22 17.08 14.89
C ASN A 315 -7.00 17.99 14.78
N TYR A 316 -6.58 18.37 13.55
CA TYR A 316 -5.31 19.07 13.33
C TYR A 316 -5.42 20.25 12.36
N ILE A 317 -5.38 20.00 11.06
CA ILE A 317 -5.28 21.04 10.00
C ILE A 317 -6.24 20.75 8.85
N LYS A 318 -6.58 21.78 8.08
CA LYS A 318 -7.31 21.62 6.83
C LYS A 318 -6.40 21.11 5.72
N LEU A 319 -6.94 20.17 4.92
CA LEU A 319 -6.29 19.55 3.76
C LEU A 319 -7.07 19.91 2.49
N ASP A 320 -7.16 21.22 2.21
CA ASP A 320 -7.96 21.78 1.13
C ASP A 320 -7.16 22.10 -0.15
N LYS A 321 -5.83 21.90 -0.11
CA LYS A 321 -4.95 22.14 -1.27
C LYS A 321 -4.79 20.88 -2.10
N THR A 322 -5.01 21.02 -3.42
CA THR A 322 -4.66 19.99 -4.40
C THR A 322 -3.15 20.04 -4.74
N LEU A 323 -2.64 18.97 -5.39
CA LEU A 323 -1.27 18.98 -5.93
C LEU A 323 -1.04 20.16 -6.88
N ASP A 324 -2.02 20.50 -7.69
CA ASP A 324 -1.92 21.63 -8.60
C ASP A 324 -1.86 22.97 -7.89
N ASP A 325 -2.60 23.13 -6.78
CA ASP A 325 -2.53 24.32 -5.94
C ASP A 325 -1.16 24.44 -5.29
N ILE A 326 -0.62 23.34 -4.78
CA ILE A 326 0.70 23.28 -4.15
C ILE A 326 1.80 23.68 -5.16
N LYS A 327 1.79 23.10 -6.37
CA LYS A 327 2.76 23.42 -7.42
C LYS A 327 2.79 24.90 -7.82
N LYS A 328 1.65 25.59 -7.65
CA LYS A 328 1.51 27.03 -7.92
C LYS A 328 1.79 27.92 -6.72
N SER A 329 1.86 27.36 -5.53
CA SER A 329 2.05 28.12 -4.27
C SER A 329 3.52 28.19 -3.84
N ASP A 330 3.80 29.06 -2.87
CA ASP A 330 5.15 29.24 -2.31
C ASP A 330 5.53 28.13 -1.31
N ILE A 331 4.58 27.34 -0.82
CA ILE A 331 4.87 26.29 0.16
C ILE A 331 5.76 25.17 -0.38
N LYS A 332 5.81 24.97 -1.71
CA LYS A 332 6.66 23.95 -2.37
C LYS A 332 8.15 24.05 -2.07
N GLY A 333 8.64 25.22 -1.66
CA GLY A 333 10.03 25.45 -1.24
C GLY A 333 10.20 25.54 0.27
N SER A 334 9.14 25.29 1.03
CA SER A 334 9.18 25.38 2.49
C SER A 334 9.74 24.10 3.10
N MET A 335 10.62 24.26 4.09
CA MET A 335 11.12 23.17 4.94
C MET A 335 10.40 23.14 6.29
N LYS A 336 9.32 23.91 6.47
CA LYS A 336 8.51 23.84 7.68
C LYS A 336 7.79 22.52 7.76
N CYS A 337 7.77 21.90 8.93
CA CYS A 337 7.15 20.61 9.16
C CYS A 337 5.66 20.58 8.70
N ILE A 338 4.89 21.61 9.03
CA ILE A 338 3.48 21.67 8.69
C ILE A 338 3.25 21.80 7.18
N ASP A 339 4.09 22.59 6.47
CA ASP A 339 3.97 22.74 5.02
C ASP A 339 4.36 21.41 4.32
N THR A 340 5.42 20.74 4.78
CA THR A 340 5.82 19.41 4.29
C THR A 340 4.68 18.40 4.49
N VAL A 341 4.00 18.42 5.64
CA VAL A 341 2.88 17.52 5.91
C VAL A 341 1.68 17.82 4.99
N ILE A 342 1.36 19.10 4.72
CA ILE A 342 0.32 19.47 3.75
C ILE A 342 0.67 18.92 2.36
N MET A 343 1.90 19.12 1.90
CA MET A 343 2.39 18.59 0.62
C MET A 343 2.30 17.06 0.57
N THR A 344 2.78 16.39 1.60
CA THR A 344 2.76 14.92 1.73
C THR A 344 1.33 14.37 1.69
N MET A 345 0.42 14.97 2.46
CA MET A 345 -0.97 14.52 2.50
C MET A 345 -1.68 14.70 1.16
N SER A 346 -1.41 15.80 0.44
CA SER A 346 -1.95 15.99 -0.91
C SER A 346 -1.39 14.95 -1.91
N CYS A 347 -0.08 14.64 -1.83
CA CYS A 347 0.54 13.57 -2.62
C CYS A 347 -0.13 12.21 -2.37
N PHE A 348 -0.38 11.88 -1.11
CA PHE A 348 -1.04 10.63 -0.72
C PHE A 348 -2.50 10.58 -1.18
N LEU A 349 -3.27 11.62 -0.87
CA LEU A 349 -4.71 11.65 -1.16
C LEU A 349 -5.02 11.54 -2.66
N GLU A 350 -4.20 12.15 -3.52
CA GLU A 350 -4.39 12.13 -4.97
C GLU A 350 -3.67 10.96 -5.68
N SER A 351 -2.89 10.15 -4.96
CA SER A 351 -2.19 9.00 -5.55
C SER A 351 -3.14 7.83 -5.83
N LYS A 352 -2.77 6.98 -6.77
CA LYS A 352 -3.48 5.73 -7.11
C LYS A 352 -2.78 4.47 -6.59
N ASP A 353 -1.47 4.53 -6.34
CA ASP A 353 -0.64 3.46 -5.83
C ASP A 353 0.60 4.01 -5.12
N TYR A 354 1.47 3.12 -4.63
CA TYR A 354 2.71 3.48 -3.94
C TYR A 354 3.66 4.31 -4.80
N GLU A 355 3.93 3.86 -6.03
CA GLU A 355 4.84 4.54 -6.94
C GLU A 355 4.32 5.93 -7.32
N ASP A 356 3.02 6.05 -7.60
CA ASP A 356 2.40 7.32 -7.94
C ASP A 356 2.47 8.33 -6.78
N SER A 357 2.44 7.86 -5.52
CA SER A 357 2.61 8.72 -4.34
C SER A 357 3.99 9.42 -4.32
N ILE A 358 5.05 8.65 -4.60
CA ILE A 358 6.42 9.19 -4.67
C ILE A 358 6.60 10.09 -5.91
N ARG A 359 6.05 9.70 -7.06
CA ARG A 359 6.06 10.55 -8.26
C ARG A 359 5.33 11.87 -8.05
N ASN A 360 4.24 11.86 -7.28
CA ASN A 360 3.56 13.09 -6.87
C ASN A 360 4.49 13.98 -6.07
N ALA A 361 5.19 13.45 -5.06
CA ALA A 361 6.11 14.19 -4.22
C ALA A 361 7.22 14.87 -5.04
N ILE A 362 7.92 14.10 -5.86
CA ILE A 362 9.00 14.62 -6.71
C ILE A 362 8.50 15.69 -7.69
N SER A 363 7.28 15.53 -8.22
CA SER A 363 6.68 16.50 -9.15
C SER A 363 6.33 17.85 -8.53
N ILE A 364 6.35 17.99 -7.21
CA ILE A 364 6.22 19.28 -6.52
C ILE A 364 7.54 20.05 -6.61
N GLY A 365 8.66 19.36 -6.49
CA GLY A 365 9.99 19.96 -6.34
C GLY A 365 10.25 20.44 -4.90
N GLY A 366 11.30 21.20 -4.68
CA GLY A 366 11.75 21.65 -3.37
C GLY A 366 12.48 20.54 -2.63
N ASP A 367 12.14 20.32 -1.37
CA ASP A 367 12.66 19.29 -0.47
C ASP A 367 11.99 17.93 -0.79
N SER A 368 12.31 17.42 -1.98
CA SER A 368 11.57 16.32 -2.59
C SER A 368 11.86 14.96 -1.96
N ASP A 369 13.03 14.75 -1.39
CA ASP A 369 13.42 13.56 -0.66
C ASP A 369 12.61 13.42 0.64
N THR A 370 12.55 14.46 1.47
CA THR A 370 11.74 14.47 2.69
C THR A 370 10.24 14.30 2.38
N ILE A 371 9.68 15.00 1.37
CA ILE A 371 8.27 14.83 0.99
C ILE A 371 8.03 13.40 0.54
N ALA A 372 8.94 12.83 -0.28
CA ALA A 372 8.83 11.47 -0.78
C ALA A 372 9.05 10.42 0.33
N ALA A 373 9.95 10.65 1.28
CA ALA A 373 10.15 9.80 2.45
C ALA A 373 8.87 9.70 3.29
N VAL A 374 8.29 10.83 3.65
CA VAL A 374 7.09 10.86 4.49
C VAL A 374 5.89 10.25 3.78
N VAL A 375 5.64 10.61 2.50
CA VAL A 375 4.54 9.99 1.74
C VAL A 375 4.78 8.51 1.47
N GLY A 376 6.03 8.11 1.26
CA GLY A 376 6.43 6.71 1.06
C GLY A 376 6.06 5.82 2.24
N GLY A 377 6.25 6.31 3.48
CA GLY A 377 5.82 5.64 4.70
C GLY A 377 4.29 5.48 4.78
N ILE A 378 3.53 6.55 4.51
CA ILE A 378 2.06 6.52 4.50
C ILE A 378 1.53 5.60 3.39
N ALA A 379 2.08 5.71 2.18
CA ALA A 379 1.68 4.92 1.02
C ALA A 379 2.01 3.43 1.20
N ALA A 380 3.14 3.09 1.82
CA ALA A 380 3.49 1.71 2.16
C ALA A 380 2.50 1.11 3.16
N ALA A 381 2.06 1.89 4.16
CA ALA A 381 1.03 1.46 5.10
C ALA A 381 -0.31 1.21 4.41
N TYR A 382 -0.68 2.02 3.43
CA TYR A 382 -1.97 2.00 2.76
C TYR A 382 -2.03 0.99 1.60
N TYR A 383 -1.10 1.10 0.65
CA TYR A 383 -1.07 0.29 -0.59
C TYR A 383 -0.17 -0.93 -0.48
N GLY A 384 0.84 -0.89 0.41
CA GLY A 384 2.02 -1.74 0.35
C GLY A 384 2.96 -1.36 -0.81
N ILE A 385 4.18 -1.84 -0.78
CA ILE A 385 5.25 -1.58 -1.75
C ILE A 385 5.28 -2.72 -2.77
N PRO A 386 5.24 -2.47 -4.09
CA PRO A 386 5.47 -3.50 -5.10
C PRO A 386 6.81 -4.21 -4.87
N LYS A 387 6.82 -5.55 -4.97
CA LYS A 387 7.97 -6.37 -4.60
C LYS A 387 9.25 -6.04 -5.38
N ASN A 388 9.12 -5.69 -6.66
CA ASN A 388 10.25 -5.25 -7.48
C ASN A 388 10.84 -3.92 -6.95
N ILE A 389 10.01 -2.97 -6.55
CA ILE A 389 10.43 -1.68 -5.94
C ILE A 389 11.07 -1.97 -4.58
N TYR A 390 10.44 -2.79 -3.75
CA TYR A 390 10.97 -3.18 -2.44
C TYR A 390 12.36 -3.81 -2.55
N ASN A 391 12.49 -4.84 -3.40
CA ASN A 391 13.76 -5.55 -3.58
C ASN A 391 14.87 -4.63 -4.11
N LYS A 392 14.53 -3.72 -5.04
CA LYS A 392 15.48 -2.74 -5.56
C LYS A 392 15.87 -1.73 -4.47
N GLY A 393 14.91 -1.18 -3.70
CA GLY A 393 15.17 -0.27 -2.59
C GLY A 393 16.09 -0.88 -1.53
N MET A 394 15.88 -2.16 -1.17
CA MET A 394 16.74 -2.88 -0.24
C MET A 394 18.22 -2.94 -0.67
N THR A 395 18.52 -2.82 -1.97
CA THR A 395 19.91 -2.84 -2.45
C THR A 395 20.68 -1.56 -2.14
N TYR A 396 20.00 -0.46 -1.83
CA TYR A 396 20.64 0.82 -1.47
C TYR A 396 21.03 0.89 0.01
N LEU A 397 20.43 0.07 0.87
CA LEU A 397 20.81 0.01 2.28
C LEU A 397 22.11 -0.78 2.47
N ASP A 398 22.96 -0.32 3.38
CA ASP A 398 24.10 -1.09 3.83
C ASP A 398 23.70 -2.20 4.83
N GLU A 399 24.65 -3.06 5.18
CA GLU A 399 24.39 -4.21 6.06
C GLU A 399 24.01 -3.79 7.49
N TYR A 400 24.43 -2.62 7.96
CA TYR A 400 24.07 -2.14 9.28
C TYR A 400 22.60 -1.72 9.35
N LEU A 401 22.11 -0.99 8.36
CA LEU A 401 20.70 -0.60 8.27
C LEU A 401 19.81 -1.82 8.01
N LYS A 402 20.25 -2.76 7.16
CA LYS A 402 19.54 -4.04 6.94
C LYS A 402 19.40 -4.87 8.20
N ASP A 403 20.43 -4.92 9.04
CA ASP A 403 20.38 -5.65 10.33
C ASP A 403 19.35 -5.01 11.29
N ILE A 404 19.34 -3.67 11.40
CA ILE A 404 18.33 -2.95 12.20
C ILE A 404 16.93 -3.23 11.67
N HIS A 405 16.75 -3.16 10.34
CA HIS A 405 15.49 -3.42 9.68
C HIS A 405 14.97 -4.84 9.98
N SER A 406 15.79 -5.86 9.74
CA SER A 406 15.39 -7.26 9.93
C SER A 406 14.97 -7.55 11.37
N LYS A 407 15.69 -7.03 12.35
CA LYS A 407 15.36 -7.15 13.78
C LYS A 407 14.03 -6.46 14.12
N PHE A 408 13.74 -5.32 13.46
CA PHE A 408 12.50 -4.60 13.68
C PHE A 408 11.30 -5.37 13.13
N ILE A 409 11.42 -5.89 11.91
CA ILE A 409 10.39 -6.72 11.30
C ILE A 409 10.15 -7.98 12.14
N GLU A 410 11.20 -8.65 12.59
CA GLU A 410 11.07 -9.83 13.47
C GLU A 410 10.30 -9.52 14.78
N LYS A 411 10.51 -8.33 15.35
CA LYS A 411 9.90 -7.94 16.64
C LYS A 411 8.45 -7.45 16.51
N TYR A 412 8.09 -6.78 15.40
CA TYR A 412 6.85 -6.02 15.32
C TYR A 412 5.90 -6.43 14.14
N SER A 413 6.26 -7.46 13.34
CA SER A 413 5.42 -7.97 12.23
C SER A 413 4.47 -9.08 12.66
#